data_2d081d38f799de8e7f9d8b2b450ab6f3
#
_entry.id   2d081d38f799de8e7f9d8b2b450ab6f3
#
_cell.length_a   1.000
_cell.length_b   1.000
_cell.length_c   1.000
_cell.angle_alpha   90.00
_cell.angle_beta   90.00
_cell.angle_gamma   90.00
#
_symmetry.space_group_name_H-M   'P 1'
#
loop_
_entity.id
_entity.type
_entity.pdbx_description
1 polymer ?
#
loop_
_entity_poly.entity_id
_entity_poly.type
_entity_poly.pdbx_seq_one_letter_code
_entity_poly.pdbx_strand_id
1 'polypeptide(L)'
;MKTSIKMIVALALALTMICTLGTAAFADTPIIITKSPTNERHFIGEYAMFVAGASNYDRIEWRFTSPNGGEYSLDAFKAQFPYCSVDGQGTTTLVVRNIQPSMEGWRAYCRFYLGGSYADTTSANIGVSAPVAPVYSVPVYNAWGYIDYEPDYIYVDGVRIYSDGTVVYDDYEPDYIIINGARVYPDGNIVF
;
A
#
# COMPACT_ATOMS: atom_id res chain seq x y z
N MET A 1 12.81 -50.10 -59.85
CA MET A 1 11.72 -49.25 -59.40
C MET A 1 11.17 -49.61 -57.98
N LYS A 2 11.12 -50.85 -57.55
CA LYS A 2 10.59 -51.27 -56.23
C LYS A 2 11.46 -50.86 -55.03
N THR A 3 12.77 -50.67 -55.18
CA THR A 3 13.71 -50.32 -54.10
C THR A 3 13.61 -48.82 -53.72
N SER A 4 13.38 -47.93 -54.69
CA SER A 4 13.29 -46.49 -54.47
C SER A 4 12.04 -46.09 -53.66
N ILE A 5 10.91 -46.79 -53.84
CA ILE A 5 9.65 -46.53 -53.12
C ILE A 5 9.79 -46.89 -51.64
N LYS A 6 10.46 -48.00 -51.34
CA LYS A 6 10.68 -48.46 -49.95
C LYS A 6 11.56 -47.48 -49.15
N MET A 7 12.55 -46.87 -49.85
CA MET A 7 13.46 -45.90 -49.25
C MET A 7 12.75 -44.56 -48.97
N ILE A 8 11.88 -44.11 -49.86
CA ILE A 8 11.09 -42.89 -49.69
C ILE A 8 10.06 -43.06 -48.52
N VAL A 9 9.43 -44.23 -48.44
CA VAL A 9 8.45 -44.52 -47.34
C VAL A 9 9.19 -44.59 -46.00
N ALA A 10 10.37 -45.22 -45.95
CA ALA A 10 11.18 -45.26 -44.70
C ALA A 10 11.66 -43.86 -44.27
N LEU A 11 12.04 -43.00 -45.21
CA LEU A 11 12.47 -41.62 -44.92
C LEU A 11 11.28 -40.76 -44.43
N ALA A 12 10.10 -40.92 -45.02
CA ALA A 12 8.90 -40.21 -44.61
C ALA A 12 8.43 -40.64 -43.19
N LEU A 13 8.51 -41.94 -42.86
CA LEU A 13 8.20 -42.45 -41.53
C LEU A 13 9.21 -41.96 -40.48
N ALA A 14 10.48 -41.88 -40.79
CA ALA A 14 11.49 -41.35 -39.90
C ALA A 14 11.31 -39.84 -39.64
N LEU A 15 10.91 -39.09 -40.66
CA LEU A 15 10.66 -37.65 -40.52
C LEU A 15 9.40 -37.33 -39.67
N THR A 16 8.34 -38.15 -39.81
CA THR A 16 7.16 -38.01 -38.96
C THR A 16 7.42 -38.39 -37.50
N MET A 17 8.32 -39.34 -37.24
CA MET A 17 8.69 -39.74 -35.88
C MET A 17 9.55 -38.68 -35.18
N ILE A 18 10.35 -37.91 -35.90
CA ILE A 18 11.16 -36.80 -35.35
C ILE A 18 10.24 -35.62 -34.97
N CYS A 19 9.17 -35.36 -35.73
CA CYS A 19 8.24 -34.28 -35.40
C CYS A 19 7.36 -34.54 -34.15
N THR A 20 7.18 -35.79 -33.75
CA THR A 20 6.39 -36.14 -32.56
C THR A 20 7.20 -36.19 -31.25
N LEU A 21 8.54 -36.16 -31.34
CA LEU A 21 9.41 -36.13 -30.16
C LEU A 21 9.72 -34.71 -29.67
N GLY A 22 9.19 -33.68 -30.34
CA GLY A 22 9.56 -32.27 -30.09
C GLY A 22 8.68 -31.50 -29.13
N THR A 23 7.62 -32.10 -28.59
CA THR A 23 6.83 -31.45 -27.52
C THR A 23 7.02 -32.23 -26.21
N ALA A 24 8.25 -32.29 -25.70
CA ALA A 24 8.41 -32.34 -24.28
C ALA A 24 7.75 -31.05 -23.77
N ALA A 25 6.48 -31.15 -23.38
CA ALA A 25 5.88 -30.13 -22.56
C ALA A 25 6.79 -30.03 -21.34
N PHE A 26 7.65 -29.00 -21.32
CA PHE A 26 8.24 -28.58 -20.06
C PHE A 26 7.05 -28.30 -19.18
N ALA A 27 6.76 -29.19 -18.23
CA ALA A 27 5.78 -28.91 -17.20
C ALA A 27 6.28 -27.64 -16.54
N ASP A 28 5.66 -26.50 -16.89
CA ASP A 28 5.95 -25.23 -16.22
C ASP A 28 5.80 -25.51 -14.74
N THR A 29 6.91 -25.43 -14.02
CA THR A 29 6.87 -25.60 -12.57
C THR A 29 5.95 -24.50 -12.03
N PRO A 30 4.84 -24.82 -11.37
CA PRO A 30 3.85 -23.82 -11.01
C PRO A 30 4.47 -22.79 -10.04
N ILE A 31 3.97 -21.56 -10.11
CA ILE A 31 4.26 -20.56 -9.09
C ILE A 31 3.66 -21.05 -7.77
N ILE A 32 4.47 -21.14 -6.72
CA ILE A 32 4.03 -21.57 -5.39
C ILE A 32 4.12 -20.37 -4.46
N ILE A 33 2.97 -19.88 -3.98
CA ILE A 33 2.93 -18.82 -2.97
C ILE A 33 3.41 -19.42 -1.64
N THR A 34 4.47 -18.86 -1.08
CA THR A 34 5.09 -19.28 0.18
C THR A 34 4.73 -18.35 1.33
N LYS A 35 4.37 -17.09 1.03
CA LYS A 35 3.97 -16.10 2.03
C LYS A 35 2.97 -15.12 1.42
N SER A 36 1.86 -14.90 2.11
CA SER A 36 0.92 -13.82 1.81
C SER A 36 1.11 -12.67 2.81
N PRO A 37 0.83 -11.42 2.42
CA PRO A 37 0.84 -10.30 3.33
C PRO A 37 -0.20 -10.49 4.43
N THR A 38 0.03 -9.85 5.57
CA THR A 38 -0.87 -9.85 6.73
C THR A 38 -1.52 -8.49 6.88
N ASN A 39 -2.70 -8.46 7.50
CA ASN A 39 -3.39 -7.21 7.80
C ASN A 39 -2.51 -6.32 8.69
N GLU A 40 -2.40 -5.07 8.30
CA GLU A 40 -1.67 -4.05 9.02
C GLU A 40 -2.63 -2.97 9.48
N ARG A 41 -2.47 -2.51 10.73
CA ARG A 41 -3.24 -1.39 11.30
C ARG A 41 -2.29 -0.38 11.91
N HIS A 42 -2.37 0.85 11.43
CA HIS A 42 -1.44 1.92 11.77
C HIS A 42 -2.18 3.22 12.06
N PHE A 43 -1.55 4.11 12.77
CA PHE A 43 -2.06 5.46 12.93
C PHE A 43 -1.86 6.29 11.65
N ILE A 44 -2.67 7.35 11.54
CA ILE A 44 -2.54 8.33 10.45
C ILE A 44 -1.11 8.87 10.44
N GLY A 45 -0.51 8.99 9.25
CA GLY A 45 0.87 9.46 9.07
C GLY A 45 1.94 8.38 9.20
N GLU A 46 1.66 7.23 9.80
CA GLU A 46 2.60 6.11 9.89
C GLU A 46 2.78 5.36 8.56
N TYR A 47 3.48 4.25 8.60
CA TYR A 47 3.69 3.39 7.44
C TYR A 47 3.16 1.98 7.71
N ALA A 48 2.64 1.34 6.66
CA ALA A 48 2.33 -0.08 6.64
C ALA A 48 3.38 -0.83 5.80
N MET A 49 3.74 -2.05 6.22
CA MET A 49 4.72 -2.89 5.54
C MET A 49 4.14 -4.26 5.24
N PHE A 50 4.01 -4.60 3.98
CA PHE A 50 3.49 -5.88 3.51
C PHE A 50 4.62 -6.72 2.94
N VAL A 51 4.66 -8.00 3.31
CA VAL A 51 5.67 -8.95 2.83
C VAL A 51 4.97 -10.13 2.17
N ALA A 52 5.37 -10.43 0.94
CA ALA A 52 4.91 -11.57 0.17
C ALA A 52 6.08 -12.49 -0.19
N GLY A 53 5.80 -13.72 -0.59
CA GLY A 53 6.83 -14.65 -1.07
C GLY A 53 6.23 -15.70 -1.99
N ALA A 54 7.01 -16.10 -2.97
CA ALA A 54 6.69 -17.21 -3.86
C ALA A 54 7.99 -17.89 -4.31
N SER A 55 7.87 -19.09 -4.89
CA SER A 55 8.94 -19.73 -5.67
C SER A 55 8.51 -19.87 -7.12
N ASN A 56 9.49 -19.98 -8.02
CA ASN A 56 9.28 -20.14 -9.47
C ASN A 56 8.53 -18.95 -10.09
N TYR A 57 9.06 -17.75 -9.95
CA TYR A 57 8.55 -16.56 -10.61
C TYR A 57 9.70 -15.77 -11.25
N ASP A 58 9.37 -15.00 -12.28
CA ASP A 58 10.30 -14.11 -12.99
C ASP A 58 10.01 -12.63 -12.74
N ARG A 59 8.79 -12.29 -12.33
CA ARG A 59 8.36 -10.91 -12.09
C ARG A 59 7.35 -10.84 -10.95
N ILE A 60 7.33 -9.70 -10.25
CA ILE A 60 6.45 -9.41 -9.14
C ILE A 60 5.79 -8.04 -9.35
N GLU A 61 4.52 -7.92 -8.96
CA GLU A 61 3.76 -6.69 -9.02
C GLU A 61 2.84 -6.58 -7.79
N TRP A 62 2.93 -5.47 -7.07
CA TRP A 62 1.98 -5.16 -6.02
C TRP A 62 0.74 -4.50 -6.62
N ARG A 63 -0.40 -4.92 -6.14
CA ARG A 63 -1.71 -4.45 -6.56
C ARG A 63 -2.58 -4.15 -5.35
N PHE A 64 -3.59 -3.33 -5.55
CA PHE A 64 -4.50 -2.91 -4.51
C PHE A 64 -5.94 -3.19 -4.91
N THR A 65 -6.77 -3.40 -3.89
CA THR A 65 -8.23 -3.49 -4.04
C THR A 65 -8.88 -2.46 -3.15
N SER A 66 -9.75 -1.63 -3.73
CA SER A 66 -10.53 -0.66 -2.96
C SER A 66 -11.60 -1.36 -2.10
N PRO A 67 -12.17 -0.68 -1.09
CA PRO A 67 -13.28 -1.21 -0.32
C PRO A 67 -14.48 -1.66 -1.17
N ASN A 68 -14.67 -1.04 -2.34
CA ASN A 68 -15.74 -1.36 -3.30
C ASN A 68 -15.38 -2.49 -4.27
N GLY A 69 -14.22 -3.14 -4.11
CA GLY A 69 -13.79 -4.26 -4.92
C GLY A 69 -13.07 -3.90 -6.23
N GLY A 70 -12.85 -2.61 -6.53
CA GLY A 70 -12.08 -2.19 -7.70
C GLY A 70 -10.60 -2.54 -7.55
N GLU A 71 -9.99 -3.08 -8.61
CA GLU A 71 -8.55 -3.36 -8.66
C GLU A 71 -7.76 -2.16 -9.18
N TYR A 72 -6.60 -1.90 -8.56
CA TYR A 72 -5.72 -0.78 -8.87
C TYR A 72 -4.27 -1.27 -8.99
N SER A 73 -3.57 -0.75 -10.00
CA SER A 73 -2.11 -0.83 -10.05
C SER A 73 -1.49 0.06 -8.98
N LEU A 74 -0.20 -0.10 -8.73
CA LEU A 74 0.54 0.77 -7.82
C LEU A 74 0.43 2.25 -8.23
N ASP A 75 0.55 2.54 -9.53
CA ASP A 75 0.47 3.93 -10.01
C ASP A 75 -0.93 4.51 -9.87
N ALA A 76 -1.98 3.71 -10.11
CA ALA A 76 -3.35 4.12 -9.90
C ALA A 76 -3.65 4.35 -8.40
N PHE A 77 -3.09 3.53 -7.51
CA PHE A 77 -3.18 3.74 -6.06
C PHE A 77 -2.48 5.05 -5.64
N LYS A 78 -1.26 5.31 -6.13
CA LYS A 78 -0.55 6.58 -5.87
C LYS A 78 -1.32 7.80 -6.39
N ALA A 79 -1.97 7.68 -7.54
CA ALA A 79 -2.80 8.77 -8.08
C ALA A 79 -4.04 9.04 -7.21
N GLN A 80 -4.59 7.99 -6.57
CA GLN A 80 -5.70 8.13 -5.63
C GLN A 80 -5.26 8.79 -4.30
N PHE A 81 -4.00 8.56 -3.89
CA PHE A 81 -3.43 9.04 -2.64
C PHE A 81 -2.14 9.83 -2.89
N PRO A 82 -2.23 11.08 -3.40
CA PRO A 82 -1.06 11.84 -3.85
C PRO A 82 -0.07 12.20 -2.73
N TYR A 83 -0.53 12.18 -1.47
CA TYR A 83 0.32 12.47 -0.30
C TYR A 83 0.99 11.23 0.29
N CYS A 84 0.70 10.02 -0.22
CA CYS A 84 1.42 8.83 0.21
C CYS A 84 2.64 8.58 -0.68
N SER A 85 3.67 7.97 -0.12
CA SER A 85 4.75 7.36 -0.88
C SER A 85 4.68 5.84 -0.76
N VAL A 86 5.01 5.16 -1.85
CA VAL A 86 5.01 3.71 -1.88
C VAL A 86 6.35 3.23 -2.43
N ASP A 87 7.05 2.46 -1.61
CA ASP A 87 8.35 1.87 -1.93
C ASP A 87 8.21 0.35 -2.10
N GLY A 88 9.14 -0.27 -2.80
CA GLY A 88 9.20 -1.73 -2.94
C GLY A 88 8.50 -2.28 -4.19
N GLN A 89 8.21 -1.44 -5.17
CA GLN A 89 7.74 -1.90 -6.48
C GLN A 89 8.73 -2.93 -7.07
N GLY A 90 8.20 -4.10 -7.49
CA GLY A 90 9.03 -5.17 -8.04
C GLY A 90 9.86 -5.95 -7.00
N THR A 91 9.58 -5.77 -5.71
CA THR A 91 10.19 -6.53 -4.61
C THR A 91 9.14 -7.27 -3.79
N THR A 92 9.59 -8.21 -2.96
CA THR A 92 8.71 -8.98 -2.07
C THR A 92 8.22 -8.19 -0.86
N THR A 93 8.68 -6.95 -0.69
CA THR A 93 8.29 -6.08 0.42
C THR A 93 7.76 -4.76 -0.12
N LEU A 94 6.54 -4.43 0.24
CA LEU A 94 5.89 -3.16 -0.06
C LEU A 94 5.81 -2.32 1.20
N VAL A 95 6.17 -1.05 1.11
CA VAL A 95 6.01 -0.08 2.20
C VAL A 95 5.13 1.06 1.70
N VAL A 96 4.01 1.27 2.36
CA VAL A 96 3.09 2.40 2.12
C VAL A 96 3.28 3.39 3.25
N ARG A 97 3.78 4.59 2.96
CA ARG A 97 4.05 5.64 3.95
C ARG A 97 2.99 6.71 3.93
N ASN A 98 2.85 7.38 5.05
CA ASN A 98 1.86 8.42 5.27
C ASN A 98 0.43 7.88 5.07
N ILE A 99 0.06 6.93 5.93
CA ILE A 99 -1.27 6.33 5.96
C ILE A 99 -2.31 7.41 6.17
N GLN A 100 -3.33 7.43 5.33
CA GLN A 100 -4.40 8.42 5.35
C GLN A 100 -5.73 7.79 5.79
N PRO A 101 -6.66 8.53 6.39
CA PRO A 101 -7.97 8.02 6.81
C PRO A 101 -8.74 7.34 5.67
N SER A 102 -8.63 7.89 4.47
CA SER A 102 -9.28 7.37 3.25
C SER A 102 -8.73 6.03 2.75
N MET A 103 -7.64 5.54 3.35
CA MET A 103 -7.08 4.21 3.05
C MET A 103 -7.74 3.09 3.86
N GLU A 104 -8.60 3.40 4.83
CA GLU A 104 -9.31 2.36 5.60
C GLU A 104 -10.08 1.41 4.68
N GLY A 105 -9.86 0.12 4.87
CA GLY A 105 -10.50 -0.95 4.09
C GLY A 105 -9.89 -1.21 2.72
N TRP A 106 -8.90 -0.44 2.28
CA TRP A 106 -8.10 -0.82 1.12
C TRP A 106 -7.27 -2.06 1.45
N ARG A 107 -6.97 -2.85 0.42
CA ARG A 107 -6.22 -4.10 0.56
C ARG A 107 -5.05 -4.10 -0.39
N ALA A 108 -3.91 -4.64 0.06
CA ALA A 108 -2.74 -4.90 -0.77
C ALA A 108 -2.58 -6.41 -1.00
N TYR A 109 -2.22 -6.80 -2.20
CA TYR A 109 -1.81 -8.16 -2.55
C TYR A 109 -0.67 -8.14 -3.57
N CYS A 110 0.02 -9.25 -3.66
CA CYS A 110 1.14 -9.39 -4.56
C CYS A 110 0.82 -10.41 -5.65
N ARG A 111 1.09 -10.04 -6.89
CA ARG A 111 0.98 -10.89 -8.07
C ARG A 111 2.37 -11.30 -8.53
N PHE A 112 2.60 -12.60 -8.58
CA PHE A 112 3.82 -13.22 -9.08
C PHE A 112 3.56 -13.77 -10.48
N TYR A 113 4.47 -13.52 -11.41
CA TYR A 113 4.37 -13.96 -12.80
C TYR A 113 5.46 -14.98 -13.11
N LEU A 114 5.15 -15.90 -14.03
CA LEU A 114 6.09 -16.80 -14.66
C LEU A 114 5.68 -16.97 -16.13
N GLY A 115 6.47 -16.41 -17.05
CA GLY A 115 6.09 -16.37 -18.45
C GLY A 115 4.74 -15.68 -18.66
N GLY A 116 3.75 -16.38 -19.20
CA GLY A 116 2.39 -15.89 -19.44
C GLY A 116 1.39 -16.15 -18.32
N SER A 117 1.80 -16.87 -17.26
CA SER A 117 0.95 -17.24 -16.12
C SER A 117 1.20 -16.32 -14.92
N TYR A 118 0.24 -16.29 -13.99
CA TYR A 118 0.42 -15.59 -12.71
C TYR A 118 -0.25 -16.32 -11.56
N ALA A 119 0.18 -15.99 -10.34
CA ALA A 119 -0.46 -16.39 -9.09
C ALA A 119 -0.52 -15.19 -8.14
N ASP A 120 -1.64 -15.03 -7.46
CA ASP A 120 -1.89 -13.96 -6.50
C ASP A 120 -1.78 -14.48 -5.07
N THR A 121 -1.23 -13.67 -4.19
CA THR A 121 -1.35 -13.92 -2.74
C THR A 121 -2.77 -13.63 -2.29
N THR A 122 -3.13 -14.06 -1.08
CA THR A 122 -4.27 -13.48 -0.38
C THR A 122 -4.01 -11.98 -0.15
N SER A 123 -5.08 -11.19 -0.11
CA SER A 123 -4.98 -9.75 0.15
C SER A 123 -4.94 -9.46 1.64
N ALA A 124 -4.25 -8.40 2.02
CA ALA A 124 -4.16 -7.89 3.38
C ALA A 124 -4.74 -6.48 3.49
N ASN A 125 -5.48 -6.19 4.55
CA ASN A 125 -6.10 -4.90 4.78
C ASN A 125 -5.07 -3.86 5.21
N ILE A 126 -5.26 -2.63 4.74
CA ILE A 126 -4.72 -1.41 5.31
C ILE A 126 -5.76 -0.93 6.33
N GLY A 127 -5.50 -1.15 7.61
CA GLY A 127 -6.34 -0.66 8.70
C GLY A 127 -5.82 0.70 9.20
N VAL A 128 -6.70 1.65 9.36
CA VAL A 128 -6.34 2.98 9.87
C VAL A 128 -6.92 3.16 11.25
N SER A 129 -6.07 3.50 12.22
CA SER A 129 -6.49 3.89 13.55
C SER A 129 -6.42 5.41 13.64
N ALA A 130 -7.52 6.03 14.03
CA ALA A 130 -7.43 7.40 14.51
C ALA A 130 -6.56 7.40 15.79
N PRO A 131 -5.66 8.37 15.96
CA PRO A 131 -4.98 8.52 17.24
C PRO A 131 -6.04 8.65 18.32
N VAL A 132 -5.90 7.85 19.39
CA VAL A 132 -6.74 8.05 20.57
C VAL A 132 -6.29 9.38 21.16
N ALA A 133 -7.09 10.41 20.97
CA ALA A 133 -6.84 11.69 21.60
C ALA A 133 -6.68 11.42 23.10
N PRO A 134 -5.58 11.83 23.74
CA PRO A 134 -5.57 11.89 25.18
C PRO A 134 -6.71 12.83 25.55
N VAL A 135 -7.67 12.32 26.31
CA VAL A 135 -8.77 13.13 26.86
C VAL A 135 -8.16 14.04 27.92
N TYR A 136 -7.47 15.09 27.47
CA TYR A 136 -7.15 16.21 28.33
C TYR A 136 -8.30 17.21 28.19
N SER A 137 -9.39 16.94 28.90
CA SER A 137 -10.32 18.00 29.24
C SER A 137 -9.61 18.92 30.25
N VAL A 138 -8.75 19.78 29.75
CA VAL A 138 -8.29 20.91 30.55
C VAL A 138 -9.45 21.92 30.50
N PRO A 139 -10.16 22.17 31.58
CA PRO A 139 -11.18 23.22 31.61
C PRO A 139 -10.46 24.55 31.36
N VAL A 140 -10.66 25.12 30.19
CA VAL A 140 -10.20 26.49 29.90
C VAL A 140 -11.21 27.43 30.55
N TYR A 141 -10.79 28.04 31.67
CA TYR A 141 -11.56 29.09 32.30
C TYR A 141 -11.31 30.38 31.53
N ASN A 142 -12.36 30.92 30.86
CA ASN A 142 -12.28 32.28 30.39
C ASN A 142 -12.22 33.27 31.56
N ALA A 143 -11.88 34.54 31.30
CA ALA A 143 -11.78 35.60 32.30
C ALA A 143 -13.06 35.83 33.09
N TRP A 144 -14.18 35.20 32.74
CA TRP A 144 -15.49 35.33 33.38
C TRP A 144 -15.91 34.05 34.11
N GLY A 145 -15.04 33.03 34.21
CA GLY A 145 -15.32 31.78 34.91
C GLY A 145 -16.26 30.82 34.20
N TYR A 146 -16.58 31.05 32.91
CA TYR A 146 -17.32 30.11 32.09
C TYR A 146 -16.38 29.07 31.51
N ILE A 147 -16.83 27.80 31.55
CA ILE A 147 -16.12 26.70 30.85
C ILE A 147 -16.45 26.85 29.37
N ASP A 148 -15.47 27.27 28.57
CA ASP A 148 -15.58 27.25 27.12
C ASP A 148 -15.11 25.87 26.66
N TYR A 149 -16.04 25.06 26.12
CA TYR A 149 -15.70 23.78 25.52
C TYR A 149 -15.21 24.08 24.12
N GLU A 150 -13.91 24.31 23.97
CA GLU A 150 -13.31 24.14 22.65
C GLU A 150 -13.50 22.66 22.24
N PRO A 151 -13.96 22.39 21.02
CA PRO A 151 -14.13 21.01 20.56
C PRO A 151 -12.80 20.28 20.66
N ASP A 152 -12.82 19.07 21.22
CA ASP A 152 -11.64 18.22 21.41
C ASP A 152 -10.95 17.97 20.07
N TYR A 153 -9.75 18.45 19.91
CA TYR A 153 -8.89 18.15 18.76
C TYR A 153 -7.52 17.71 19.25
N ILE A 154 -6.84 16.93 18.43
CA ILE A 154 -5.42 16.64 18.58
C ILE A 154 -4.64 17.47 17.58
N TYR A 155 -3.48 17.96 17.99
CA TYR A 155 -2.58 18.71 17.14
C TYR A 155 -1.36 17.86 16.79
N VAL A 156 -1.16 17.60 15.50
CA VAL A 156 -0.02 16.82 15.00
C VAL A 156 0.53 17.51 13.76
N ASP A 157 1.78 17.92 13.82
CA ASP A 157 2.53 18.50 12.70
C ASP A 157 1.79 19.61 11.91
N GLY A 158 1.19 20.57 12.62
CA GLY A 158 0.48 21.68 11.97
C GLY A 158 -0.97 21.35 11.56
N VAL A 159 -1.49 20.22 12.02
CA VAL A 159 -2.84 19.77 11.69
C VAL A 159 -3.66 19.60 12.96
N ARG A 160 -4.85 20.21 13.01
CA ARG A 160 -5.87 19.91 14.02
C ARG A 160 -6.79 18.84 13.51
N ILE A 161 -6.94 17.77 14.27
CA ILE A 161 -7.84 16.66 13.97
C ILE A 161 -8.88 16.62 15.08
N TYR A 162 -10.13 16.89 14.73
CA TYR A 162 -11.26 16.90 15.64
C TYR A 162 -11.85 15.49 15.82
N SER A 163 -12.52 15.24 16.93
CA SER A 163 -13.13 13.95 17.28
C SER A 163 -14.21 13.50 16.28
N ASP A 164 -14.81 14.43 15.53
CA ASP A 164 -15.78 14.16 14.46
C ASP A 164 -15.12 13.77 13.14
N GLY A 165 -13.78 13.72 13.07
CA GLY A 165 -13.00 13.42 11.89
C GLY A 165 -12.70 14.65 11.02
N THR A 166 -13.09 15.84 11.43
CA THR A 166 -12.71 17.09 10.74
C THR A 166 -11.22 17.30 10.87
N VAL A 167 -10.57 17.58 9.74
CA VAL A 167 -9.14 17.87 9.67
C VAL A 167 -8.96 19.32 9.22
N VAL A 168 -8.31 20.13 10.04
CA VAL A 168 -7.98 21.51 9.73
C VAL A 168 -6.48 21.64 9.67
N TYR A 169 -5.96 22.04 8.50
CA TYR A 169 -4.57 22.40 8.34
C TYR A 169 -4.41 23.84 8.81
N ASP A 170 -3.63 24.04 9.84
CA ASP A 170 -3.25 25.41 10.20
C ASP A 170 -2.30 25.89 9.11
N ASP A 171 -2.71 26.92 8.37
CA ASP A 171 -1.82 27.64 7.47
C ASP A 171 -0.57 28.01 8.26
N TYR A 172 0.57 27.67 7.70
CA TYR A 172 1.93 27.76 8.25
C TYR A 172 2.15 29.07 9.01
N GLU A 173 1.65 29.18 10.24
CA GLU A 173 2.14 30.17 11.18
C GLU A 173 3.41 29.59 11.84
N PRO A 174 4.50 30.35 11.86
CA PRO A 174 5.74 29.87 12.46
C PRO A 174 5.49 29.46 13.90
N ASP A 175 6.16 28.38 14.34
CA ASP A 175 6.10 27.87 15.69
C ASP A 175 6.17 29.00 16.73
N TYR A 176 5.19 29.09 17.60
CA TYR A 176 5.21 30.00 18.72
C TYR A 176 4.71 29.31 19.98
N ILE A 177 5.16 29.77 21.11
CA ILE A 177 4.64 29.37 22.43
C ILE A 177 3.86 30.54 23.04
N ILE A 178 2.78 30.23 23.78
CA ILE A 178 2.03 31.27 24.48
C ILE A 178 2.54 31.37 25.92
N ILE A 179 3.05 32.54 26.28
CA ILE A 179 3.46 32.85 27.66
C ILE A 179 2.67 34.06 28.11
N ASN A 180 1.85 33.90 29.17
CA ASN A 180 1.02 34.96 29.75
C ASN A 180 0.16 35.72 28.71
N GLY A 181 -0.40 35.00 27.73
CA GLY A 181 -1.22 35.58 26.66
C GLY A 181 -0.47 36.20 25.48
N ALA A 182 0.85 36.21 25.52
CA ALA A 182 1.68 36.67 24.39
C ALA A 182 2.18 35.48 23.57
N ARG A 183 2.22 35.62 22.24
CA ARG A 183 2.87 34.69 21.32
C ARG A 183 4.36 34.97 21.28
N VAL A 184 5.17 34.00 21.63
CA VAL A 184 6.63 34.07 21.59
C VAL A 184 7.14 33.16 20.49
N TYR A 185 7.75 33.73 19.49
CA TYR A 185 8.30 33.04 18.32
C TYR A 185 9.76 32.61 18.57
N PRO A 186 10.26 31.56 17.87
CA PRO A 186 11.65 31.10 18.02
C PRO A 186 12.71 32.15 17.69
N ASP A 187 12.35 33.13 16.88
CA ASP A 187 13.22 34.30 16.54
C ASP A 187 13.27 35.35 17.64
N GLY A 188 12.53 35.15 18.75
CA GLY A 188 12.46 36.07 19.86
C GLY A 188 11.39 37.16 19.73
N ASN A 189 10.61 37.18 18.66
CA ASN A 189 9.47 38.09 18.50
C ASN A 189 8.39 37.78 19.52
N ILE A 190 7.79 38.80 20.13
CA ILE A 190 6.68 38.69 21.07
C ILE A 190 5.52 39.53 20.55
N VAL A 191 4.35 38.89 20.40
CA VAL A 191 3.09 39.51 19.95
C VAL A 191 2.06 39.35 21.05
N PHE A 192 1.43 40.45 21.48
CA PHE A 192 0.40 40.51 22.52
C PHE A 192 -0.99 40.55 21.89
#